data_ba0a82200a97fe8ecf3e7a96906f7329
#
_entry.id   ba0a82200a97fe8ecf3e7a96906f7329
#
_cell.length_a   1.000
_cell.length_b   1.000
_cell.length_c   1.000
_cell.angle_alpha   90.00
_cell.angle_beta   90.00
_cell.angle_gamma   90.00
#
_symmetry.space_group_name_H-M   'P 1'
#
loop_
_entity.id
_entity.type
_entity.pdbx_description
1 polymer ?
#
loop_
_entity_poly.entity_id
_entity_poly.type
_entity_poly.pdbx_seq_one_letter_code
_entity_poly.pdbx_strand_id
1 'polypeptide(L)'
;DKENMSDKLNTLMNLMNEGIIITDVVGRVYLCNEKARQLMSHRSRVLRGFNIEELLPELDVKSTREKLIKTGDSNLIASAVEIRSGDKVAGHIITLKDFEEAETRQHDMRSKLYGTSHRARYTFEDIIGSSSAIREAVKNGRQMARSDAAVMITGESGTGKEMFAQGIHNESARKNYNFVAVNCAAIPDSLLESEMFGYEEGSFTGAKKGGKTGYFELAHKGTIFLDEIGEMPMSLQSKLLRVLEERKVDRIGSDKSIDVDVRVIAATNKDLFAMVENGAFREDLFYRLNVLPLNVPP
;
A
#
# COMPACT_ATOMS: atom_id res chain seq x y z
N ASP A 1 -42.29 -2.60 6.48
CA ASP A 1 -40.96 -2.05 6.95
C ASP A 1 -39.76 -2.94 6.59
N LYS A 2 -39.87 -4.28 6.62
CA LYS A 2 -38.75 -5.18 6.27
C LYS A 2 -38.42 -5.19 4.77
N GLU A 3 -39.39 -5.14 3.87
CA GLU A 3 -39.18 -5.07 2.41
C GLU A 3 -38.48 -3.77 2.03
N ASN A 4 -38.91 -2.65 2.57
CA ASN A 4 -38.32 -1.32 2.30
C ASN A 4 -36.84 -1.22 2.81
N MET A 5 -36.50 -1.91 3.90
CA MET A 5 -35.11 -1.98 4.42
C MET A 5 -34.23 -2.85 3.52
N SER A 6 -34.75 -3.99 3.03
CA SER A 6 -34.05 -4.89 2.12
C SER A 6 -33.72 -4.22 0.79
N ASP A 7 -34.69 -3.48 0.23
CA ASP A 7 -34.50 -2.75 -1.04
C ASP A 7 -33.49 -1.62 -0.92
N LYS A 8 -33.49 -0.89 0.21
CA LYS A 8 -32.48 0.13 0.50
C LYS A 8 -31.07 -0.47 0.63
N LEU A 9 -30.94 -1.59 1.33
CA LEU A 9 -29.67 -2.32 1.46
C LEU A 9 -29.15 -2.81 0.10
N ASN A 10 -30.02 -3.40 -0.71
CA ASN A 10 -29.66 -3.84 -2.06
C ASN A 10 -29.20 -2.66 -2.94
N THR A 11 -29.91 -1.54 -2.87
CA THR A 11 -29.54 -0.34 -3.61
C THR A 11 -28.18 0.19 -3.17
N LEU A 12 -27.93 0.29 -1.87
CA LEU A 12 -26.63 0.73 -1.33
C LEU A 12 -25.48 -0.20 -1.75
N MET A 13 -25.70 -1.51 -1.66
CA MET A 13 -24.69 -2.49 -2.08
C MET A 13 -24.38 -2.41 -3.58
N ASN A 14 -25.39 -2.15 -4.43
CA ASN A 14 -25.18 -2.03 -5.87
C ASN A 14 -24.56 -0.68 -6.30
N LEU A 15 -24.59 0.33 -5.45
CA LEU A 15 -23.85 1.59 -5.66
C LEU A 15 -22.35 1.46 -5.37
N MET A 16 -21.95 0.41 -4.66
CA MET A 16 -20.53 0.17 -4.37
C MET A 16 -19.81 -0.42 -5.59
N ASN A 17 -18.60 0.07 -5.85
CA ASN A 17 -17.76 -0.40 -6.95
C ASN A 17 -17.03 -1.73 -6.64
N GLU A 18 -17.23 -2.27 -5.44
CA GLU A 18 -16.66 -3.53 -4.99
C GLU A 18 -17.71 -4.63 -5.00
N GLY A 19 -17.28 -5.86 -5.28
CA GLY A 19 -18.13 -7.03 -5.09
C GLY A 19 -18.36 -7.27 -3.61
N ILE A 20 -19.63 -7.38 -3.19
CA ILE A 20 -19.99 -7.65 -1.79
C ILE A 20 -20.78 -8.95 -1.74
N ILE A 21 -20.32 -9.86 -0.86
CA ILE A 21 -20.99 -11.10 -0.54
C ILE A 21 -21.22 -11.13 0.96
N ILE A 22 -22.43 -11.47 1.39
CA ILE A 22 -22.78 -11.65 2.79
C ILE A 22 -23.15 -13.10 3.04
N THR A 23 -22.54 -13.69 4.06
CA THR A 23 -22.80 -15.09 4.45
C THR A 23 -23.40 -15.17 5.84
N ASP A 24 -24.01 -16.31 6.12
CA ASP A 24 -24.37 -16.73 7.48
C ASP A 24 -23.14 -17.26 8.25
N VAL A 25 -23.35 -17.72 9.47
CA VAL A 25 -22.30 -18.26 10.36
C VAL A 25 -21.64 -19.55 9.82
N VAL A 26 -22.32 -20.27 8.92
CA VAL A 26 -21.83 -21.52 8.30
C VAL A 26 -21.18 -21.25 6.94
N GLY A 27 -21.03 -19.98 6.56
CA GLY A 27 -20.42 -19.58 5.29
C GLY A 27 -21.35 -19.67 4.08
N ARG A 28 -22.67 -19.86 4.24
CA ARG A 28 -23.62 -19.87 3.11
C ARG A 28 -23.96 -18.45 2.67
N VAL A 29 -23.80 -18.19 1.38
CA VAL A 29 -24.14 -16.90 0.77
C VAL A 29 -25.63 -16.68 0.79
N TYR A 30 -26.09 -15.64 1.45
CA TYR A 30 -27.50 -15.26 1.43
C TYR A 30 -27.77 -13.96 0.66
N LEU A 31 -26.78 -13.09 0.50
CA LEU A 31 -26.88 -11.84 -0.25
C LEU A 31 -25.57 -11.55 -1.01
N CYS A 32 -25.67 -11.02 -2.23
CA CYS A 32 -24.54 -10.52 -2.99
C CYS A 32 -25.00 -9.41 -3.93
N ASN A 33 -24.13 -8.43 -4.19
CA ASN A 33 -24.40 -7.36 -5.16
C ASN A 33 -24.08 -7.80 -6.60
N GLU A 34 -24.46 -6.96 -7.56
CA GLU A 34 -24.24 -7.23 -8.99
C GLU A 34 -22.75 -7.30 -9.34
N LYS A 35 -21.91 -6.45 -8.73
CA LYS A 35 -20.45 -6.47 -8.96
C LYS A 35 -19.83 -7.79 -8.50
N ALA A 36 -20.27 -8.37 -7.39
CA ALA A 36 -19.80 -9.68 -6.94
C ALA A 36 -20.15 -10.78 -7.95
N ARG A 37 -21.39 -10.74 -8.51
CA ARG A 37 -21.80 -11.67 -9.57
C ARG A 37 -20.94 -11.55 -10.82
N GLN A 38 -20.62 -10.33 -11.25
CA GLN A 38 -19.75 -10.08 -12.41
C GLN A 38 -18.33 -10.61 -12.18
N LEU A 39 -17.74 -10.32 -11.02
CA LEU A 39 -16.39 -10.76 -10.68
C LEU A 39 -16.28 -12.29 -10.54
N MET A 40 -17.39 -12.95 -10.16
CA MET A 40 -17.47 -14.40 -9.99
C MET A 40 -18.07 -15.12 -11.22
N SER A 41 -18.27 -14.43 -12.34
CA SER A 41 -19.06 -14.88 -13.51
C SER A 41 -18.61 -16.22 -14.11
N HIS A 42 -17.37 -16.61 -13.95
CA HIS A 42 -16.85 -17.88 -14.48
C HIS A 42 -17.27 -19.12 -13.67
N ARG A 43 -17.86 -18.97 -12.46
CA ARG A 43 -18.23 -20.12 -11.62
C ARG A 43 -19.71 -20.32 -11.40
N SER A 44 -20.54 -19.27 -11.36
CA SER A 44 -21.99 -19.42 -11.26
C SER A 44 -22.72 -18.09 -11.48
N ARG A 45 -23.85 -18.12 -12.22
CA ARG A 45 -24.78 -16.99 -12.32
C ARG A 45 -25.56 -16.73 -11.02
N VAL A 46 -25.65 -17.74 -10.14
CA VAL A 46 -26.41 -17.67 -8.87
C VAL A 46 -25.43 -18.02 -7.74
N LEU A 47 -24.99 -17.03 -6.98
CA LEU A 47 -24.10 -17.24 -5.82
C LEU A 47 -24.88 -17.60 -4.55
N ARG A 48 -26.17 -17.26 -4.49
CA ARG A 48 -27.02 -17.47 -3.30
C ARG A 48 -27.17 -18.96 -2.99
N GLY A 49 -26.92 -19.33 -1.74
CA GLY A 49 -27.04 -20.70 -1.24
C GLY A 49 -25.77 -21.54 -1.33
N PHE A 50 -24.76 -21.10 -2.11
CA PHE A 50 -23.44 -21.76 -2.14
C PHE A 50 -22.64 -21.46 -0.88
N ASN A 51 -21.72 -22.37 -0.51
CA ASN A 51 -20.77 -22.11 0.55
C ASN A 51 -19.61 -21.26 0.03
N ILE A 52 -19.19 -20.27 0.80
CA ILE A 52 -18.11 -19.37 0.42
C ILE A 52 -16.77 -20.10 0.26
N GLU A 53 -16.52 -21.15 1.02
CA GLU A 53 -15.32 -21.98 0.92
C GLU A 53 -15.27 -22.75 -0.41
N GLU A 54 -16.41 -23.09 -0.99
CA GLU A 54 -16.49 -23.70 -2.34
C GLU A 54 -16.24 -22.67 -3.44
N LEU A 55 -16.68 -21.43 -3.23
CA LEU A 55 -16.53 -20.34 -4.17
C LEU A 55 -15.12 -19.74 -4.14
N LEU A 56 -14.55 -19.59 -2.94
CA LEU A 56 -13.26 -18.97 -2.67
C LEU A 56 -12.45 -19.84 -1.68
N PRO A 57 -11.93 -21.01 -2.10
CA PRO A 57 -11.27 -21.98 -1.21
C PRO A 57 -10.02 -21.41 -0.50
N GLU A 58 -9.42 -20.38 -1.08
CA GLU A 58 -8.22 -19.76 -0.54
C GLU A 58 -8.50 -18.65 0.48
N LEU A 59 -9.79 -18.24 0.63
CA LEU A 59 -10.17 -17.16 1.54
C LEU A 59 -10.31 -17.70 2.98
N ASP A 60 -9.52 -17.18 3.89
CA ASP A 60 -9.74 -17.37 5.32
C ASP A 60 -10.73 -16.31 5.83
N VAL A 61 -11.98 -16.72 6.05
CA VAL A 61 -13.06 -15.82 6.52
C VAL A 61 -12.84 -15.28 7.93
N LYS A 62 -11.91 -15.85 8.69
CA LYS A 62 -11.53 -15.37 10.04
C LYS A 62 -10.42 -14.31 9.99
N SER A 63 -9.75 -14.16 8.87
CA SER A 63 -8.71 -13.17 8.66
C SER A 63 -9.28 -11.93 8.00
N THR A 64 -9.07 -10.77 8.61
CA THR A 64 -9.42 -9.46 8.02
C THR A 64 -8.43 -8.97 6.98
N ARG A 65 -7.34 -9.72 6.73
CA ARG A 65 -6.31 -9.33 5.75
C ARG A 65 -6.79 -9.56 4.33
N GLU A 66 -6.50 -8.60 3.47
CA GLU A 66 -6.70 -8.77 2.03
C GLU A 66 -5.81 -9.91 1.50
N LYS A 67 -6.41 -10.77 0.68
CA LYS A 67 -5.72 -11.88 0.03
C LYS A 67 -5.99 -11.86 -1.47
N LEU A 68 -4.93 -12.07 -2.26
CA LEU A 68 -5.07 -12.29 -3.69
C LEU A 68 -5.58 -13.72 -3.93
N ILE A 69 -6.72 -13.84 -4.60
CA ILE A 69 -7.37 -15.11 -4.92
C ILE A 69 -7.51 -15.24 -6.42
N LYS A 70 -7.13 -16.41 -6.91
CA LYS A 70 -7.27 -16.75 -8.32
C LYS A 70 -8.65 -17.35 -8.59
N THR A 71 -9.40 -16.73 -9.50
CA THR A 71 -10.75 -17.19 -9.86
C THR A 71 -10.87 -17.33 -11.39
N GLY A 72 -10.64 -18.55 -11.91
CA GLY A 72 -10.60 -18.79 -13.37
C GLY A 72 -9.48 -17.96 -14.01
N ASP A 73 -9.85 -17.09 -14.96
CA ASP A 73 -8.92 -16.20 -15.67
C ASP A 73 -8.73 -14.83 -14.98
N SER A 74 -9.39 -14.59 -13.84
CA SER A 74 -9.34 -13.32 -13.12
C SER A 74 -8.64 -13.46 -11.77
N ASN A 75 -7.92 -12.42 -11.36
CA ASN A 75 -7.36 -12.29 -10.03
C ASN A 75 -8.21 -11.31 -9.22
N LEU A 76 -8.63 -11.74 -8.05
CA LEU A 76 -9.44 -10.95 -7.14
C LEU A 76 -8.67 -10.68 -5.85
N ILE A 77 -8.79 -9.47 -5.35
CA ILE A 77 -8.40 -9.14 -3.98
C ILE A 77 -9.65 -9.35 -3.12
N ALA A 78 -9.56 -10.29 -2.18
CA ALA A 78 -10.65 -10.61 -1.28
C ALA A 78 -10.28 -10.34 0.18
N SER A 79 -11.23 -9.81 0.94
CA SER A 79 -11.12 -9.70 2.40
C SER A 79 -12.45 -10.09 3.05
N ALA A 80 -12.40 -10.53 4.31
CA ALA A 80 -13.57 -10.90 5.08
C ALA A 80 -13.61 -10.14 6.40
N VAL A 81 -14.82 -9.74 6.82
CA VAL A 81 -15.08 -9.08 8.09
C VAL A 81 -16.24 -9.79 8.78
N GLU A 82 -16.11 -10.10 10.08
CA GLU A 82 -17.17 -10.70 10.86
C GLU A 82 -18.34 -9.72 11.10
N ILE A 83 -19.55 -10.19 10.91
CA ILE A 83 -20.78 -9.53 11.38
C ILE A 83 -21.07 -10.04 12.77
N ARG A 84 -21.14 -9.16 13.76
CA ARG A 84 -21.46 -9.53 15.14
C ARG A 84 -22.83 -9.02 15.56
N SER A 85 -23.55 -9.86 16.30
CA SER A 85 -24.77 -9.48 16.99
C SER A 85 -24.57 -9.74 18.50
N GLY A 86 -24.27 -8.67 19.25
CA GLY A 86 -23.72 -8.78 20.60
C GLY A 86 -22.36 -9.48 20.58
N ASP A 87 -22.17 -10.49 21.45
CA ASP A 87 -20.92 -11.25 21.52
C ASP A 87 -20.84 -12.43 20.55
N LYS A 88 -21.88 -12.66 19.73
CA LYS A 88 -21.94 -13.79 18.81
C LYS A 88 -21.67 -13.35 17.36
N VAL A 89 -20.87 -14.15 16.65
CA VAL A 89 -20.72 -13.99 15.19
C VAL A 89 -22.02 -14.38 14.52
N ALA A 90 -22.58 -13.51 13.70
CA ALA A 90 -23.81 -13.67 12.97
C ALA A 90 -23.58 -14.05 11.48
N GLY A 91 -22.36 -13.84 10.99
CA GLY A 91 -21.98 -14.14 9.61
C GLY A 91 -20.73 -13.34 9.20
N HIS A 92 -20.47 -13.24 7.89
CA HIS A 92 -19.32 -12.52 7.35
C HIS A 92 -19.73 -11.63 6.17
N ILE A 93 -19.05 -10.48 6.05
CA ILE A 93 -19.05 -9.66 4.83
C ILE A 93 -17.73 -9.93 4.11
N ILE A 94 -17.82 -10.38 2.87
CA ILE A 94 -16.69 -10.58 1.99
C ILE A 94 -16.68 -9.47 0.95
N THR A 95 -15.57 -8.77 0.80
CA THR A 95 -15.36 -7.77 -0.25
C THR A 95 -14.46 -8.36 -1.33
N LEU A 96 -14.81 -8.09 -2.58
CA LEU A 96 -14.06 -8.52 -3.75
C LEU A 96 -13.72 -7.31 -4.61
N LYS A 97 -12.47 -7.18 -5.00
CA LYS A 97 -11.97 -6.16 -5.94
C LYS A 97 -11.29 -6.88 -7.10
N ASP A 98 -11.49 -6.38 -8.30
CA ASP A 98 -10.69 -6.82 -9.44
C ASP A 98 -9.26 -6.30 -9.30
N PHE A 99 -8.28 -7.18 -9.45
CA PHE A 99 -6.86 -6.82 -9.30
C PHE A 99 -6.43 -5.80 -10.36
N GLU A 100 -6.81 -6.01 -11.62
CA GLU A 100 -6.44 -5.12 -12.72
C GLU A 100 -7.12 -3.75 -12.60
N GLU A 101 -8.41 -3.74 -12.20
CA GLU A 101 -9.15 -2.51 -11.97
C GLU A 101 -8.56 -1.72 -10.78
N ALA A 102 -8.18 -2.40 -9.69
CA ALA A 102 -7.52 -1.79 -8.55
C ALA A 102 -6.15 -1.21 -8.93
N GLU A 103 -5.36 -1.94 -9.70
CA GLU A 103 -4.06 -1.50 -10.23
C GLU A 103 -4.20 -0.28 -11.14
N THR A 104 -5.17 -0.32 -12.06
CA THR A 104 -5.43 0.79 -13.00
C THR A 104 -5.88 2.06 -12.25
N ARG A 105 -6.81 1.95 -11.32
CA ARG A 105 -7.27 3.08 -10.51
C ARG A 105 -6.14 3.71 -9.71
N GLN A 106 -5.27 2.89 -9.16
CA GLN A 106 -4.13 3.35 -8.40
C GLN A 106 -3.10 4.05 -9.31
N HIS A 107 -2.85 3.51 -10.51
CA HIS A 107 -2.02 4.16 -11.52
C HIS A 107 -2.62 5.51 -11.94
N ASP A 108 -3.94 5.59 -12.18
CA ASP A 108 -4.64 6.82 -12.56
C ASP A 108 -4.66 7.85 -11.42
N MET A 109 -4.84 7.42 -10.19
CA MET A 109 -4.79 8.28 -9.01
C MET A 109 -3.39 8.87 -8.83
N ARG A 110 -2.34 8.09 -9.05
CA ARG A 110 -0.95 8.55 -9.06
C ARG A 110 -0.66 9.52 -10.19
N SER A 111 -1.11 9.21 -11.42
CA SER A 111 -0.97 10.12 -12.56
C SER A 111 -1.60 11.48 -12.29
N LYS A 112 -2.72 11.50 -11.56
CA LYS A 112 -3.42 12.73 -11.15
C LYS A 112 -2.75 13.45 -9.98
N LEU A 113 -2.20 12.70 -9.01
CA LEU A 113 -1.57 13.29 -7.81
C LEU A 113 -0.13 13.74 -8.05
N TYR A 114 0.63 13.00 -8.86
CA TYR A 114 2.07 13.22 -9.01
C TYR A 114 2.48 13.66 -10.42
N GLY A 115 1.54 13.74 -11.37
CA GLY A 115 1.82 14.06 -12.77
C GLY A 115 2.72 13.00 -13.45
N THR A 116 3.04 13.20 -14.71
CA THR A 116 3.90 12.29 -15.50
C THR A 116 5.39 12.40 -15.17
N SER A 117 5.79 13.24 -14.20
CA SER A 117 7.18 13.41 -13.80
C SER A 117 7.33 13.13 -12.30
N HIS A 118 8.10 12.10 -11.98
CA HIS A 118 8.61 11.82 -10.63
C HIS A 118 9.61 12.91 -10.19
N ARG A 119 9.13 14.15 -10.06
CA ARG A 119 9.95 15.31 -9.67
C ARG A 119 9.44 15.89 -8.37
N ALA A 120 10.35 16.18 -7.46
CA ALA A 120 10.07 16.96 -6.28
C ALA A 120 9.67 18.40 -6.68
N ARG A 121 8.56 18.90 -6.15
CA ARG A 121 8.00 20.21 -6.45
C ARG A 121 8.31 21.23 -5.35
N TYR A 122 8.31 20.76 -4.09
CA TYR A 122 8.49 21.61 -2.93
C TYR A 122 9.97 21.75 -2.56
N THR A 123 10.31 22.94 -2.10
CA THR A 123 11.61 23.28 -1.53
C THR A 123 11.44 23.64 -0.06
N PHE A 124 12.52 23.86 0.68
CA PHE A 124 12.41 24.33 2.06
C PHE A 124 11.83 25.74 2.18
N GLU A 125 11.87 26.56 1.12
CA GLU A 125 11.25 27.87 1.04
C GLU A 125 9.72 27.82 1.03
N ASP A 126 9.15 26.70 0.59
CA ASP A 126 7.70 26.50 0.57
C ASP A 126 7.12 26.11 1.95
N ILE A 127 8.00 25.79 2.92
CA ILE A 127 7.60 25.44 4.28
C ILE A 127 7.29 26.71 5.07
N ILE A 128 6.02 26.91 5.36
CA ILE A 128 5.54 28.07 6.10
C ILE A 128 5.59 27.78 7.60
N GLY A 129 6.29 28.62 8.35
CA GLY A 129 6.33 28.55 9.81
C GLY A 129 7.40 29.49 10.40
N SER A 130 7.05 30.10 11.54
CA SER A 130 7.93 31.07 12.22
C SER A 130 8.44 30.60 13.59
N SER A 131 7.96 29.41 14.07
CA SER A 131 8.39 28.87 15.36
C SER A 131 9.87 28.46 15.33
N SER A 132 10.53 28.49 16.48
CA SER A 132 11.91 28.02 16.60
C SER A 132 12.05 26.54 16.20
N ALA A 133 11.06 25.71 16.54
CA ALA A 133 11.03 24.29 16.23
C ALA A 133 11.01 24.01 14.72
N ILE A 134 10.16 24.73 13.96
CA ILE A 134 10.10 24.52 12.49
C ILE A 134 11.39 25.04 11.82
N ARG A 135 11.96 26.16 12.29
CA ARG A 135 13.23 26.66 11.77
C ARG A 135 14.39 25.70 12.02
N GLU A 136 14.42 25.07 13.20
CA GLU A 136 15.40 24.05 13.53
C GLU A 136 15.22 22.79 12.67
N ALA A 137 13.99 22.32 12.47
CA ALA A 137 13.70 21.20 11.59
C ALA A 137 14.15 21.48 10.14
N VAL A 138 13.87 22.67 9.59
CA VAL A 138 14.36 23.09 8.27
C VAL A 138 15.88 23.10 8.21
N LYS A 139 16.56 23.68 9.23
CA LYS A 139 18.04 23.71 9.31
C LYS A 139 18.60 22.28 9.30
N ASN A 140 18.03 21.38 10.10
CA ASN A 140 18.45 19.97 10.16
C ASN A 140 18.20 19.26 8.82
N GLY A 141 17.04 19.48 8.19
CA GLY A 141 16.72 18.93 6.87
C GLY A 141 17.76 19.35 5.80
N ARG A 142 18.15 20.63 5.79
CA ARG A 142 19.20 21.13 4.87
C ARG A 142 20.56 20.49 5.13
N GLN A 143 20.92 20.21 6.38
CA GLN A 143 22.15 19.49 6.70
C GLN A 143 22.09 18.04 6.23
N MET A 144 20.94 17.37 6.43
CA MET A 144 20.70 16.00 5.98
C MET A 144 20.72 15.86 4.46
N ALA A 145 20.33 16.91 3.72
CA ALA A 145 20.37 16.92 2.26
C ALA A 145 21.76 16.65 1.68
N ARG A 146 22.81 17.00 2.42
CA ARG A 146 24.22 16.83 2.01
C ARG A 146 24.75 15.40 2.14
N SER A 147 23.99 14.52 2.77
CA SER A 147 24.34 13.10 2.98
C SER A 147 23.44 12.20 2.13
N ASP A 148 23.96 11.04 1.73
CA ASP A 148 23.20 9.97 1.06
C ASP A 148 22.58 8.97 2.06
N ALA A 149 22.78 9.17 3.36
CA ALA A 149 22.22 8.31 4.38
C ALA A 149 20.68 8.36 4.38
N ALA A 150 20.06 7.28 4.86
CA ALA A 150 18.62 7.22 5.03
C ALA A 150 18.16 8.29 6.05
N VAL A 151 17.02 8.91 5.76
CA VAL A 151 16.37 9.88 6.65
C VAL A 151 15.05 9.33 7.13
N MET A 152 14.82 9.37 8.45
CA MET A 152 13.56 9.03 9.07
C MET A 152 12.85 10.31 9.53
N ILE A 153 11.72 10.61 8.93
CA ILE A 153 10.91 11.79 9.27
C ILE A 153 9.76 11.33 10.18
N THR A 154 9.70 11.89 11.39
CA THR A 154 8.60 11.65 12.32
C THR A 154 7.80 12.92 12.54
N GLY A 155 6.49 12.78 12.76
CA GLY A 155 5.60 13.92 13.02
C GLY A 155 4.14 13.51 12.86
N GLU A 156 3.24 14.30 13.42
CA GLU A 156 1.79 14.05 13.30
C GLU A 156 1.31 14.07 11.84
N SER A 157 0.11 13.53 11.62
CA SER A 157 -0.49 13.59 10.28
C SER A 157 -0.76 15.04 9.88
N GLY A 158 -0.44 15.39 8.63
CA GLY A 158 -0.66 16.75 8.13
C GLY A 158 0.42 17.78 8.45
N THR A 159 1.50 17.44 9.16
CA THR A 159 2.60 18.37 9.50
C THR A 159 3.52 18.72 8.32
N GLY A 160 3.28 18.16 7.14
CA GLY A 160 4.07 18.46 5.94
C GLY A 160 5.33 17.60 5.78
N LYS A 161 5.38 16.38 6.34
CA LYS A 161 6.51 15.45 6.21
C LYS A 161 6.99 15.27 4.77
N GLU A 162 6.06 15.22 3.81
CA GLU A 162 6.38 15.12 2.38
C GLU A 162 7.10 16.36 1.86
N MET A 163 6.72 17.57 2.30
CA MET A 163 7.41 18.80 1.90
C MET A 163 8.87 18.80 2.39
N PHE A 164 9.11 18.30 3.59
CA PHE A 164 10.49 18.11 4.09
C PHE A 164 11.26 17.08 3.26
N ALA A 165 10.65 15.95 2.91
CA ALA A 165 11.30 14.94 2.07
C ALA A 165 11.66 15.49 0.69
N GLN A 166 10.76 16.26 0.07
CA GLN A 166 11.01 16.92 -1.22
C GLN A 166 12.07 18.01 -1.11
N GLY A 167 12.05 18.82 -0.03
CA GLY A 167 13.10 19.83 0.25
C GLY A 167 14.47 19.20 0.42
N ILE A 168 14.58 18.08 1.15
CA ILE A 168 15.82 17.31 1.30
C ILE A 168 16.33 16.82 -0.06
N HIS A 169 15.45 16.28 -0.90
CA HIS A 169 15.81 15.83 -2.24
C HIS A 169 16.30 16.99 -3.11
N ASN A 170 15.57 18.11 -3.15
CA ASN A 170 15.86 19.26 -4.00
C ASN A 170 17.17 19.98 -3.63
N GLU A 171 17.62 19.88 -2.38
CA GLU A 171 18.92 20.39 -1.94
C GLU A 171 20.05 19.34 -1.95
N SER A 172 19.76 18.09 -2.34
CA SER A 172 20.73 17.01 -2.40
C SER A 172 21.51 16.97 -3.72
N ALA A 173 22.58 16.16 -3.77
CA ALA A 173 23.29 15.85 -5.00
C ALA A 173 22.38 15.12 -6.02
N ARG A 174 21.26 14.55 -5.58
CA ARG A 174 20.31 13.78 -6.41
C ARG A 174 19.16 14.61 -6.98
N LYS A 175 19.14 15.93 -6.80
CA LYS A 175 18.06 16.84 -7.20
C LYS A 175 17.64 16.78 -8.67
N ASN A 176 18.52 16.32 -9.55
CA ASN A 176 18.26 16.21 -10.99
C ASN A 176 17.69 14.83 -11.40
N TYR A 177 17.57 13.90 -10.44
CA TYR A 177 17.05 12.56 -10.65
C TYR A 177 15.62 12.45 -10.13
N ASN A 178 15.02 11.28 -10.29
CA ASN A 178 13.64 11.05 -9.87
C ASN A 178 13.47 11.13 -8.35
N PHE A 179 12.34 11.72 -7.94
CA PHE A 179 11.78 11.63 -6.60
C PHE A 179 10.51 10.79 -6.67
N VAL A 180 10.59 9.56 -6.21
CA VAL A 180 9.46 8.61 -6.25
C VAL A 180 8.81 8.56 -4.87
N ALA A 181 7.60 9.13 -4.75
CA ALA A 181 6.83 9.09 -3.52
C ALA A 181 5.87 7.90 -3.50
N VAL A 182 5.88 7.17 -2.39
CA VAL A 182 5.04 5.99 -2.15
C VAL A 182 4.39 6.13 -0.78
N ASN A 183 3.07 6.17 -0.74
CA ASN A 183 2.35 6.09 0.53
C ASN A 183 1.97 4.63 0.80
N CYS A 184 2.60 4.01 1.80
CA CYS A 184 2.40 2.60 2.12
C CYS A 184 0.98 2.29 2.62
N ALA A 185 0.30 3.25 3.25
CA ALA A 185 -1.08 3.08 3.71
C ALA A 185 -2.12 3.17 2.58
N ALA A 186 -1.79 3.88 1.49
CA ALA A 186 -2.71 4.11 0.38
C ALA A 186 -2.76 2.94 -0.62
N ILE A 187 -1.79 2.02 -0.54
CA ILE A 187 -1.66 0.89 -1.46
C ILE A 187 -2.13 -0.37 -0.73
N PRO A 188 -3.08 -1.14 -1.28
CA PRO A 188 -3.42 -2.46 -0.74
C PRO A 188 -2.17 -3.34 -0.59
N ASP A 189 -2.07 -4.08 0.53
CA ASP A 189 -0.92 -4.95 0.83
C ASP A 189 -0.58 -5.90 -0.32
N SER A 190 -1.61 -6.45 -0.98
CA SER A 190 -1.48 -7.36 -2.11
C SER A 190 -0.84 -6.73 -3.36
N LEU A 191 -0.93 -5.39 -3.48
CA LEU A 191 -0.36 -4.64 -4.60
C LEU A 191 0.98 -3.98 -4.25
N LEU A 192 1.20 -3.67 -2.97
CA LEU A 192 2.37 -2.91 -2.51
C LEU A 192 3.68 -3.58 -2.95
N GLU A 193 3.74 -4.90 -2.89
CA GLU A 193 4.91 -5.66 -3.32
C GLU A 193 5.20 -5.47 -4.81
N SER A 194 4.19 -5.69 -5.65
CA SER A 194 4.32 -5.57 -7.10
C SER A 194 4.63 -4.15 -7.57
N GLU A 195 4.14 -3.15 -6.82
CA GLU A 195 4.42 -1.75 -7.07
C GLU A 195 5.84 -1.36 -6.69
N MET A 196 6.31 -1.78 -5.52
CA MET A 196 7.63 -1.43 -5.02
C MET A 196 8.76 -2.13 -5.79
N PHE A 197 8.60 -3.45 -6.04
CA PHE A 197 9.67 -4.28 -6.58
C PHE A 197 9.49 -4.63 -8.05
N GLY A 198 8.27 -4.46 -8.59
CA GLY A 198 7.96 -4.84 -9.97
C GLY A 198 7.76 -6.35 -10.15
N TYR A 199 7.44 -6.76 -11.37
CA TYR A 199 7.22 -8.16 -11.70
C TYR A 199 7.59 -8.47 -13.16
N GLU A 200 7.95 -9.72 -13.43
CA GLU A 200 8.16 -10.23 -14.78
C GLU A 200 6.86 -10.74 -15.42
N GLU A 201 6.83 -10.76 -16.74
CA GLU A 201 5.71 -11.32 -17.49
C GLU A 201 5.45 -12.77 -17.05
N GLY A 202 4.18 -13.10 -16.77
CA GLY A 202 3.77 -14.45 -16.37
C GLY A 202 4.07 -14.84 -14.93
N SER A 203 4.58 -13.93 -14.10
CA SER A 203 4.86 -14.19 -12.66
C SER A 203 3.61 -14.54 -11.86
N PHE A 204 2.47 -14.04 -12.28
CA PHE A 204 1.15 -14.41 -11.76
C PHE A 204 0.09 -14.19 -12.85
N THR A 205 -1.11 -14.73 -12.64
CA THR A 205 -2.22 -14.56 -13.57
C THR A 205 -2.72 -13.11 -13.54
N GLY A 206 -2.66 -12.44 -14.72
CA GLY A 206 -2.94 -11.00 -14.84
C GLY A 206 -1.68 -10.13 -14.92
N ALA A 207 -0.47 -10.71 -14.82
CA ALA A 207 0.76 -9.99 -15.11
C ALA A 207 0.73 -9.46 -16.55
N LYS A 208 0.96 -8.16 -16.72
CA LYS A 208 0.96 -7.51 -18.05
C LYS A 208 2.05 -8.11 -18.93
N LYS A 209 1.78 -8.20 -20.25
CA LYS A 209 2.83 -8.50 -21.23
C LYS A 209 3.96 -7.49 -21.10
N GLY A 210 5.19 -8.00 -20.93
CA GLY A 210 6.37 -7.19 -20.69
C GLY A 210 6.66 -6.87 -19.21
N GLY A 211 5.84 -7.39 -18.27
CA GLY A 211 6.06 -7.17 -16.83
C GLY A 211 5.78 -5.74 -16.38
N LYS A 212 6.32 -5.36 -15.24
CA LYS A 212 6.20 -4.02 -14.67
C LYS A 212 7.45 -3.62 -13.91
N THR A 213 7.95 -2.42 -14.19
CA THR A 213 9.05 -1.80 -13.45
C THR A 213 8.59 -1.35 -12.07
N GLY A 214 9.32 -1.72 -11.02
CA GLY A 214 9.03 -1.32 -9.64
C GLY A 214 9.51 0.10 -9.31
N TYR A 215 9.02 0.64 -8.18
CA TYR A 215 9.40 2.00 -7.75
C TYR A 215 10.87 2.13 -7.41
N PHE A 216 11.52 1.11 -6.88
CA PHE A 216 12.96 1.15 -6.63
C PHE A 216 13.77 1.29 -7.91
N GLU A 217 13.36 0.63 -8.98
CA GLU A 217 14.00 0.81 -10.28
C GLU A 217 13.76 2.21 -10.84
N LEU A 218 12.51 2.72 -10.72
CA LEU A 218 12.17 4.09 -11.15
C LEU A 218 12.93 5.18 -10.36
N ALA A 219 13.26 4.89 -9.11
CA ALA A 219 14.04 5.79 -8.24
C ALA A 219 15.56 5.67 -8.42
N HIS A 220 16.03 4.83 -9.34
CA HIS A 220 17.47 4.62 -9.56
C HIS A 220 18.22 5.94 -9.77
N LYS A 221 19.35 6.12 -9.05
CA LYS A 221 20.13 7.36 -8.89
C LYS A 221 19.44 8.51 -8.18
N GLY A 222 18.12 8.41 -7.95
CA GLY A 222 17.29 9.41 -7.30
C GLY A 222 16.99 9.10 -5.83
N THR A 223 15.77 9.45 -5.44
CA THR A 223 15.26 9.29 -4.07
C THR A 223 13.92 8.60 -4.10
N ILE A 224 13.73 7.60 -3.22
CA ILE A 224 12.41 7.06 -2.90
C ILE A 224 11.95 7.63 -1.55
N PHE A 225 10.72 8.12 -1.51
CA PHE A 225 10.07 8.58 -0.29
C PHE A 225 8.98 7.59 0.09
N LEU A 226 9.13 6.95 1.25
CA LEU A 226 8.21 5.96 1.80
C LEU A 226 7.40 6.61 2.92
N ASP A 227 6.22 7.12 2.57
CA ASP A 227 5.31 7.68 3.57
C ASP A 227 4.53 6.59 4.28
N GLU A 228 4.21 6.82 5.55
CA GLU A 228 3.53 5.89 6.46
C GLU A 228 4.22 4.50 6.48
N ILE A 229 5.56 4.49 6.63
CA ILE A 229 6.36 3.25 6.62
C ILE A 229 5.92 2.24 7.69
N GLY A 230 5.34 2.72 8.80
CA GLY A 230 4.77 1.87 9.85
C GLY A 230 3.57 1.03 9.43
N GLU A 231 2.99 1.29 8.25
CA GLU A 231 1.91 0.47 7.69
C GLU A 231 2.42 -0.66 6.79
N MET A 232 3.74 -0.73 6.55
CA MET A 232 4.31 -1.75 5.68
C MET A 232 4.20 -3.15 6.29
N PRO A 233 3.64 -4.15 5.55
CA PRO A 233 3.57 -5.53 6.01
C PRO A 233 4.94 -6.13 6.34
N MET A 234 5.02 -6.99 7.35
CA MET A 234 6.26 -7.64 7.81
C MET A 234 7.00 -8.38 6.69
N SER A 235 6.27 -9.00 5.77
CA SER A 235 6.85 -9.69 4.60
C SER A 235 7.62 -8.74 3.69
N LEU A 236 7.14 -7.50 3.52
CA LEU A 236 7.77 -6.49 2.69
C LEU A 236 8.92 -5.77 3.41
N GLN A 237 8.87 -5.69 4.73
CA GLN A 237 9.97 -5.12 5.51
C GLN A 237 11.28 -5.90 5.30
N SER A 238 11.21 -7.23 5.18
CA SER A 238 12.39 -8.06 4.89
C SER A 238 12.97 -7.78 3.49
N LYS A 239 12.12 -7.57 2.50
CA LYS A 239 12.55 -7.23 1.14
C LYS A 239 13.13 -5.81 1.06
N LEU A 240 12.52 -4.86 1.77
CA LEU A 240 13.04 -3.51 1.88
C LEU A 240 14.43 -3.49 2.53
N LEU A 241 14.62 -4.24 3.62
CA LEU A 241 15.92 -4.37 4.27
C LEU A 241 17.00 -4.84 3.29
N ARG A 242 16.68 -5.88 2.50
CA ARG A 242 17.61 -6.39 1.50
C ARG A 242 17.99 -5.34 0.46
N VAL A 243 17.04 -4.53 -0.01
CA VAL A 243 17.35 -3.42 -0.94
C VAL A 243 18.27 -2.38 -0.29
N LEU A 244 18.06 -2.06 0.99
CA LEU A 244 18.89 -1.11 1.73
C LEU A 244 20.32 -1.62 1.97
N GLU A 245 20.51 -2.93 2.11
CA GLU A 245 21.80 -3.56 2.39
C GLU A 245 22.57 -3.90 1.12
N GLU A 246 21.91 -4.62 0.19
CA GLU A 246 22.55 -5.17 -1.01
C GLU A 246 22.51 -4.21 -2.19
N ARG A 247 21.67 -3.16 -2.14
CA ARG A 247 21.37 -2.25 -3.27
C ARG A 247 20.90 -3.00 -4.52
N LYS A 248 20.09 -4.02 -4.31
CA LYS A 248 19.52 -4.87 -5.36
C LYS A 248 18.04 -5.04 -5.18
N VAL A 249 17.34 -5.17 -6.29
CA VAL A 249 15.90 -5.44 -6.35
C VAL A 249 15.67 -6.72 -7.15
N ASP A 250 14.86 -7.61 -6.59
CA ASP A 250 14.37 -8.80 -7.30
C ASP A 250 12.91 -8.56 -7.67
N ARG A 251 12.60 -8.61 -8.97
CA ARG A 251 11.22 -8.56 -9.43
C ARG A 251 10.50 -9.85 -9.06
N ILE A 252 9.19 -9.77 -8.83
CA ILE A 252 8.37 -10.95 -8.60
C ILE A 252 8.44 -11.86 -9.83
N GLY A 253 8.73 -13.14 -9.61
CA GLY A 253 8.86 -14.14 -10.67
C GLY A 253 10.18 -14.08 -11.45
N SER A 254 11.15 -13.29 -11.01
CA SER A 254 12.48 -13.21 -11.62
C SER A 254 13.54 -13.85 -10.74
N ASP A 255 14.46 -14.58 -11.35
CA ASP A 255 15.68 -15.08 -10.70
C ASP A 255 16.86 -14.09 -10.83
N LYS A 256 16.62 -12.92 -11.44
CA LYS A 256 17.65 -11.91 -11.68
C LYS A 256 17.49 -10.74 -10.74
N SER A 257 18.59 -10.40 -10.06
CA SER A 257 18.68 -9.17 -9.26
C SER A 257 19.10 -7.99 -10.14
N ILE A 258 18.49 -6.83 -9.90
CA ILE A 258 18.76 -5.56 -10.60
C ILE A 258 19.46 -4.63 -9.61
N ASP A 259 20.64 -4.12 -9.98
CA ASP A 259 21.35 -3.16 -9.16
C ASP A 259 20.63 -1.81 -9.14
N VAL A 260 20.39 -1.26 -7.94
CA VAL A 260 19.74 0.03 -7.73
C VAL A 260 20.56 0.91 -6.79
N ASP A 261 20.79 2.14 -7.18
CA ASP A 261 21.36 3.18 -6.33
C ASP A 261 20.27 4.18 -5.97
N VAL A 262 19.66 4.00 -4.78
CA VAL A 262 18.52 4.79 -4.36
C VAL A 262 18.76 5.33 -2.96
N ARG A 263 18.55 6.64 -2.78
CA ARG A 263 18.45 7.24 -1.46
C ARG A 263 17.07 7.03 -0.90
N VAL A 264 16.97 6.61 0.37
CA VAL A 264 15.69 6.37 1.03
C VAL A 264 15.38 7.48 2.04
N ILE A 265 14.19 8.04 1.95
CA ILE A 265 13.58 8.89 2.98
C ILE A 265 12.30 8.20 3.40
N ALA A 266 12.16 7.88 4.68
CA ALA A 266 10.96 7.27 5.23
C ALA A 266 10.24 8.23 6.16
N ALA A 267 8.91 8.17 6.22
CA ALA A 267 8.11 9.00 7.11
C ALA A 267 7.05 8.17 7.84
N THR A 268 6.72 8.57 9.06
CA THR A 268 5.65 7.96 9.85
C THR A 268 5.15 8.91 10.95
N ASN A 269 3.91 8.71 11.36
CA ASN A 269 3.32 9.29 12.57
C ASN A 269 3.31 8.29 13.74
N LYS A 270 3.72 7.03 13.50
CA LYS A 270 3.74 5.97 14.52
C LYS A 270 5.05 5.92 15.28
N ASP A 271 5.00 5.44 16.51
CA ASP A 271 6.16 5.06 17.29
C ASP A 271 6.71 3.71 16.80
N LEU A 272 7.69 3.77 15.89
CA LEU A 272 8.31 2.56 15.35
C LEU A 272 9.08 1.76 16.41
N PHE A 273 9.60 2.42 17.46
CA PHE A 273 10.29 1.72 18.53
C PHE A 273 9.33 0.82 19.30
N ALA A 274 8.17 1.36 19.69
CA ALA A 274 7.11 0.56 20.30
C ALA A 274 6.62 -0.57 19.37
N MET A 275 6.59 -0.33 18.05
CA MET A 275 6.24 -1.38 17.07
C MET A 275 7.30 -2.49 16.99
N VAL A 276 8.57 -2.17 17.16
CA VAL A 276 9.65 -3.17 17.25
C VAL A 276 9.46 -4.03 18.50
N GLU A 277 9.22 -3.43 19.66
CA GLU A 277 8.97 -4.17 20.92
C GLU A 277 7.77 -5.12 20.82
N ASN A 278 6.74 -4.74 20.07
CA ASN A 278 5.53 -5.55 19.87
C ASN A 278 5.63 -6.52 18.66
N GLY A 279 6.77 -6.58 17.99
CA GLY A 279 6.99 -7.45 16.83
C GLY A 279 6.21 -7.06 15.56
N ALA A 280 5.69 -5.81 15.49
CA ALA A 280 4.98 -5.27 14.33
C ALA A 280 5.92 -4.58 13.32
N PHE A 281 7.16 -4.31 13.71
CA PHE A 281 8.20 -3.76 12.86
C PHE A 281 9.53 -4.46 13.16
N ARG A 282 10.36 -4.68 12.13
CA ARG A 282 11.65 -5.35 12.29
C ARG A 282 12.67 -4.40 12.90
N GLU A 283 13.40 -4.87 13.88
CA GLU A 283 14.45 -4.13 14.56
C GLU A 283 15.60 -3.76 13.60
N ASP A 284 16.03 -4.71 12.77
CA ASP A 284 17.11 -4.50 11.80
C ASP A 284 16.75 -3.42 10.77
N LEU A 285 15.53 -3.43 10.25
CA LEU A 285 15.03 -2.40 9.34
C LEU A 285 14.92 -1.05 10.03
N PHE A 286 14.45 -1.00 11.29
CA PHE A 286 14.36 0.24 12.04
C PHE A 286 15.70 0.96 12.12
N TYR A 287 16.77 0.26 12.55
CA TYR A 287 18.08 0.87 12.62
C TYR A 287 18.68 1.25 11.26
N ARG A 288 18.31 0.54 10.22
CA ARG A 288 18.78 0.86 8.86
C ARG A 288 18.10 2.09 8.26
N LEU A 289 16.85 2.36 8.63
CA LEU A 289 16.10 3.55 8.21
C LEU A 289 16.36 4.76 9.11
N ASN A 290 16.49 4.56 10.42
CA ASN A 290 16.64 5.63 11.41
C ASN A 290 18.10 6.10 11.59
N VAL A 291 18.80 6.36 10.46
CA VAL A 291 20.18 6.85 10.48
C VAL A 291 20.22 8.35 10.76
N LEU A 292 19.38 9.12 10.10
CA LEU A 292 19.23 10.56 10.30
C LEU A 292 17.80 10.87 10.71
N PRO A 293 17.50 10.93 12.02
CA PRO A 293 16.15 11.24 12.49
C PRO A 293 15.84 12.74 12.35
N LEU A 294 14.67 13.04 11.76
CA LEU A 294 14.13 14.39 11.64
C LEU A 294 12.71 14.42 12.23
N ASN A 295 12.52 15.17 13.29
CA ASN A 295 11.20 15.39 13.86
C ASN A 295 10.59 16.67 13.28
N VAL A 296 9.41 16.55 12.66
CA VAL A 296 8.63 17.68 12.13
C VAL A 296 7.58 18.08 13.17
N PRO A 297 7.67 19.29 13.72
CA PRO A 297 6.71 19.76 14.71
C PRO A 297 5.33 20.00 14.08
N PRO A 298 4.27 20.00 14.90
CA PRO A 298 2.90 20.32 14.50
C PRO A 298 2.71 21.77 14.07
#